data_0c7ba8b9fb6c6f15a0b79ca681b1dd12
#
_entry.id   0c7ba8b9fb6c6f15a0b79ca681b1dd12
#
_cell.length_a   1.000
_cell.length_b   1.000
_cell.length_c   1.000
_cell.angle_alpha   90.00
_cell.angle_beta   90.00
_cell.angle_gamma   90.00
#
_symmetry.space_group_name_H-M   'P 1'
#
loop_
_entity.id
_entity.type
_entity.pdbx_description
1 polymer ?
#
loop_
_entity_poly.entity_id
_entity_poly.type
_entity_poly.pdbx_seq_one_letter_code
_entity_poly.pdbx_strand_id
1 'polypeptide(L)'
;MQKFKSIKILFIFLAFNVFLAKYPLWNSLGALITIYLLNFEGINDDLKNFKISNYKYFFVSIPLILINYGLLFLISKVSPLPENEVLLRSLVRVTPLYYLLIFGVLSPICEELTFRYGFNGIKNKYIYIIFTSILYAVMHLSSFSEILYAIPYFILGLIFAYVYKKTDSLIYPVSIHIVNNLVSLLFIIF
;
A
#
# COMPACT_ATOMS: atom_id res chain seq x y z
N MET A 1 12.63 -9.70 20.24
CA MET A 1 13.02 -8.61 19.33
C MET A 1 12.01 -8.35 18.18
N GLN A 2 11.40 -9.36 17.54
CA GLN A 2 10.48 -9.15 16.39
C GLN A 2 9.20 -8.32 16.70
N LYS A 3 8.60 -8.44 17.89
CA LYS A 3 7.39 -7.67 18.25
C LYS A 3 7.58 -6.14 18.24
N PHE A 4 8.76 -5.67 18.59
CA PHE A 4 9.06 -4.23 18.62
C PHE A 4 9.35 -3.63 17.22
N LYS A 5 9.69 -4.45 16.23
CA LYS A 5 9.96 -4.03 14.87
C LYS A 5 8.70 -3.44 14.21
N SER A 6 7.58 -4.16 14.29
CA SER A 6 6.31 -3.74 13.71
C SER A 6 5.84 -2.39 14.24
N ILE A 7 5.92 -2.22 15.57
CA ILE A 7 5.50 -0.98 16.23
C ILE A 7 6.40 0.18 15.81
N LYS A 8 7.71 -0.03 15.74
CA LYS A 8 8.66 1.02 15.30
C LYS A 8 8.39 1.47 13.87
N ILE A 9 8.22 0.54 12.93
CA ILE A 9 7.97 0.85 11.52
C ILE A 9 6.65 1.59 11.36
N LEU A 10 5.58 1.11 12.00
CA LEU A 10 4.28 1.78 11.97
C LEU A 10 4.36 3.19 12.59
N PHE A 11 5.06 3.34 13.72
CA PHE A 11 5.24 4.64 14.35
C PHE A 11 6.00 5.62 13.45
N ILE A 12 7.07 5.18 12.79
CA ILE A 12 7.82 6.01 11.84
C ILE A 12 6.90 6.45 10.70
N PHE A 13 6.18 5.51 10.09
CA PHE A 13 5.27 5.80 9.00
C PHE A 13 4.21 6.84 9.41
N LEU A 14 3.57 6.66 10.57
CA LEU A 14 2.57 7.58 11.10
C LEU A 14 3.19 8.96 11.45
N ALA A 15 4.35 8.98 12.09
CA ALA A 15 5.03 10.23 12.43
C ALA A 15 5.32 11.06 11.17
N PHE A 16 5.89 10.46 10.13
CA PHE A 16 6.13 11.17 8.87
C PHE A 16 4.83 11.68 8.24
N ASN A 17 3.76 10.88 8.23
CA ASN A 17 2.48 11.31 7.69
C ASN A 17 1.85 12.47 8.47
N VAL A 18 2.03 12.55 9.79
CA VAL A 18 1.53 13.66 10.62
C VAL A 18 2.38 14.91 10.45
N PHE A 19 3.71 14.79 10.59
CA PHE A 19 4.60 15.95 10.63
C PHE A 19 4.91 16.54 9.25
N LEU A 20 4.91 15.72 8.20
CA LEU A 20 5.25 16.13 6.84
C LEU A 20 4.10 16.01 5.85
N ALA A 21 2.84 15.98 6.33
CA ALA A 21 1.65 15.87 5.47
C ALA A 21 1.59 16.94 4.35
N LYS A 22 2.08 18.16 4.63
CA LYS A 22 2.16 19.26 3.65
C LYS A 22 3.24 19.07 2.57
N TYR A 23 4.16 18.13 2.77
CA TYR A 23 5.32 17.91 1.91
C TYR A 23 5.39 16.43 1.49
N PRO A 24 4.48 15.95 0.61
CA PRO A 24 4.32 14.53 0.35
C PRO A 24 5.59 13.82 -0.14
N LEU A 25 6.44 14.50 -0.93
CA LEU A 25 7.72 13.94 -1.36
C LEU A 25 8.68 13.71 -0.18
N TRP A 26 8.84 14.69 0.69
CA TRP A 26 9.71 14.57 1.87
C TRP A 26 9.15 13.59 2.89
N ASN A 27 7.82 13.51 3.02
CA ASN A 27 7.15 12.50 3.80
C ASN A 27 7.55 11.09 3.33
N SER A 28 7.31 10.77 2.05
CA SER A 28 7.59 9.46 1.50
C SER A 28 9.08 9.11 1.51
N LEU A 29 9.95 10.02 1.08
CA LEU A 29 11.40 9.79 1.09
C LEU A 29 11.96 9.65 2.52
N GLY A 30 11.54 10.51 3.45
CA GLY A 30 11.98 10.46 4.83
C GLY A 30 11.56 9.15 5.51
N ALA A 31 10.31 8.73 5.33
CA ALA A 31 9.82 7.45 5.85
C ALA A 31 10.60 6.27 5.25
N LEU A 32 10.79 6.24 3.92
CA LEU A 32 11.55 5.18 3.23
C LEU A 32 12.97 5.07 3.74
N ILE A 33 13.72 6.18 3.75
CA ILE A 33 15.11 6.21 4.20
C ILE A 33 15.20 5.74 5.66
N THR A 34 14.33 6.26 6.53
CA THR A 34 14.37 5.91 7.96
C THR A 34 14.04 4.44 8.19
N ILE A 35 12.98 3.92 7.56
CA ILE A 35 12.60 2.50 7.66
C ILE A 35 13.72 1.62 7.12
N TYR A 36 14.29 1.95 5.95
CA TYR A 36 15.35 1.19 5.33
C TYR A 36 16.61 1.15 6.20
N LEU A 37 17.11 2.30 6.67
CA LEU A 37 18.32 2.36 7.50
C LEU A 37 18.17 1.58 8.81
N LEU A 38 16.99 1.66 9.45
CA LEU A 38 16.73 0.95 10.71
C LEU A 38 16.51 -0.55 10.54
N ASN A 39 16.27 -1.03 9.30
CA ASN A 39 15.97 -2.43 9.01
C ASN A 39 16.78 -2.99 7.84
N PHE A 40 17.91 -2.37 7.51
CA PHE A 40 18.72 -2.62 6.32
C PHE A 40 18.98 -4.11 6.05
N GLU A 41 19.51 -4.84 7.04
CA GLU A 41 19.83 -6.27 6.87
C GLU A 41 18.57 -7.09 6.55
N GLY A 42 17.51 -6.90 7.33
CA GLY A 42 16.30 -7.69 7.16
C GLY A 42 15.52 -7.37 5.88
N ILE A 43 15.59 -6.13 5.36
CA ILE A 43 15.00 -5.77 4.07
C ILE A 43 15.83 -6.38 2.94
N ASN A 44 17.16 -6.31 3.02
CA ASN A 44 18.03 -6.93 2.02
C ASN A 44 17.86 -8.45 1.97
N ASP A 45 17.65 -9.10 3.11
CA ASP A 45 17.37 -10.54 3.12
C ASP A 45 16.00 -10.87 2.49
N ASP A 46 14.98 -10.06 2.72
CA ASP A 46 13.69 -10.17 2.05
C ASP A 46 13.83 -10.03 0.51
N LEU A 47 14.61 -9.04 0.06
CA LEU A 47 14.86 -8.84 -1.37
C LEU A 47 15.60 -10.00 -2.03
N LYS A 48 16.46 -10.73 -1.31
CA LYS A 48 17.15 -11.94 -1.82
C LYS A 48 16.20 -13.10 -2.12
N ASN A 49 14.98 -13.10 -1.56
CA ASN A 49 13.96 -14.10 -1.86
C ASN A 49 13.32 -13.94 -3.25
N PHE A 50 13.80 -12.99 -4.04
CA PHE A 50 13.34 -12.78 -5.41
C PHE A 50 13.56 -14.02 -6.28
N LYS A 51 12.49 -14.49 -6.94
CA LYS A 51 12.51 -15.59 -7.93
C LYS A 51 11.60 -15.24 -9.09
N ILE A 52 12.11 -15.20 -10.29
CA ILE A 52 11.33 -14.84 -11.48
C ILE A 52 10.04 -15.68 -11.65
N SER A 53 10.08 -16.95 -11.22
CA SER A 53 8.92 -17.86 -11.25
C SER A 53 7.74 -17.38 -10.40
N ASN A 54 7.97 -16.51 -9.43
CA ASN A 54 6.94 -15.96 -8.55
C ASN A 54 6.14 -14.83 -9.20
N TYR A 55 6.54 -14.30 -10.36
CA TYR A 55 5.71 -13.35 -11.13
C TYR A 55 4.35 -13.93 -11.56
N LYS A 56 4.17 -15.24 -11.51
CA LYS A 56 2.85 -15.86 -11.66
C LYS A 56 1.81 -15.25 -10.69
N TYR A 57 2.21 -14.89 -9.46
CA TYR A 57 1.31 -14.27 -8.48
C TYR A 57 0.93 -12.84 -8.87
N PHE A 58 1.82 -12.12 -9.58
CA PHE A 58 1.49 -10.84 -10.18
C PHE A 58 0.35 -10.99 -11.20
N PHE A 59 0.49 -11.90 -12.14
CA PHE A 59 -0.53 -12.12 -13.18
C PHE A 59 -1.85 -12.64 -12.61
N VAL A 60 -1.82 -13.51 -11.61
CA VAL A 60 -3.03 -14.02 -10.93
C VAL A 60 -3.75 -12.90 -10.16
N SER A 61 -3.05 -11.86 -9.70
CA SER A 61 -3.69 -10.73 -9.01
C SER A 61 -4.46 -9.80 -9.94
N ILE A 62 -4.14 -9.75 -11.24
CA ILE A 62 -4.79 -8.84 -12.21
C ILE A 62 -6.31 -9.01 -12.26
N PRO A 63 -6.88 -10.21 -12.45
CA PRO A 63 -8.33 -10.38 -12.46
C PRO A 63 -9.00 -9.92 -11.17
N LEU A 64 -8.36 -10.16 -10.01
CA LEU A 64 -8.90 -9.75 -8.71
C LEU A 64 -8.90 -8.22 -8.57
N ILE A 65 -7.87 -7.54 -9.08
CA ILE A 65 -7.80 -6.08 -9.12
C ILE A 65 -8.89 -5.52 -10.05
N LEU A 66 -9.10 -6.13 -11.21
CA LEU A 66 -10.16 -5.70 -12.14
C LEU A 66 -11.56 -5.84 -11.52
N ILE A 67 -11.82 -6.93 -10.80
CA ILE A 67 -13.06 -7.11 -10.03
C ILE A 67 -13.18 -6.01 -8.96
N ASN A 68 -12.08 -5.68 -8.29
CA ASN A 68 -12.05 -4.62 -7.28
C ASN A 68 -12.35 -3.23 -7.87
N TYR A 69 -11.86 -2.92 -9.09
CA TYR A 69 -12.25 -1.69 -9.79
C TYR A 69 -13.76 -1.66 -10.13
N GLY A 70 -14.32 -2.81 -10.54
CA GLY A 70 -15.77 -2.92 -10.73
C GLY A 70 -16.56 -2.62 -9.45
N LEU A 71 -16.09 -3.13 -8.31
CA LEU A 71 -16.67 -2.86 -7.00
C LEU A 71 -16.55 -1.39 -6.61
N LEU A 72 -15.38 -0.77 -6.79
CA LEU A 72 -15.17 0.66 -6.58
C LEU A 72 -16.13 1.50 -7.41
N PHE A 73 -16.32 1.16 -8.68
CA PHE A 73 -17.28 1.82 -9.57
C PHE A 73 -18.72 1.70 -9.03
N LEU A 74 -19.13 0.53 -8.55
CA LEU A 74 -20.47 0.35 -7.97
C LEU A 74 -20.66 1.16 -6.69
N ILE A 75 -19.67 1.17 -5.79
CA ILE A 75 -19.71 1.95 -4.55
C ILE A 75 -19.79 3.44 -4.86
N SER A 76 -19.06 3.94 -5.87
CA SER A 76 -19.09 5.35 -6.25
C SER A 76 -20.45 5.83 -6.78
N LYS A 77 -21.39 4.93 -7.10
CA LYS A 77 -22.76 5.28 -7.49
C LYS A 77 -23.69 5.52 -6.29
N VAL A 78 -23.33 5.00 -5.12
CA VAL A 78 -24.16 5.04 -3.91
C VAL A 78 -23.53 5.79 -2.74
N SER A 79 -22.24 6.11 -2.84
CA SER A 79 -21.48 6.82 -1.81
C SER A 79 -20.59 7.88 -2.45
N PRO A 80 -20.46 9.09 -1.86
CA PRO A 80 -19.51 10.08 -2.34
C PRO A 80 -18.08 9.53 -2.26
N LEU A 81 -17.20 10.03 -3.13
CA LEU A 81 -15.78 9.66 -3.09
C LEU A 81 -15.15 10.08 -1.75
N PRO A 82 -14.21 9.29 -1.22
CA PRO A 82 -13.44 9.65 -0.03
C PRO A 82 -12.74 11.00 -0.19
N GLU A 83 -12.63 11.75 0.91
CA GLU A 83 -12.02 13.10 0.89
C GLU A 83 -10.57 13.08 0.39
N ASN A 84 -9.79 12.07 0.79
CA ASN A 84 -8.42 11.88 0.31
C ASN A 84 -8.36 11.61 -1.19
N GLU A 85 -9.33 10.88 -1.75
CA GLU A 85 -9.43 10.62 -3.20
C GLU A 85 -9.79 11.89 -3.98
N VAL A 86 -10.71 12.71 -3.46
CA VAL A 86 -11.07 14.01 -4.07
C VAL A 86 -9.88 14.93 -4.10
N LEU A 87 -9.13 15.02 -2.99
CA LEU A 87 -7.90 15.80 -2.90
C LEU A 87 -6.84 15.29 -3.89
N LEU A 88 -6.62 13.97 -3.91
CA LEU A 88 -5.66 13.35 -4.83
C LEU A 88 -5.97 13.68 -6.28
N ARG A 89 -7.24 13.59 -6.71
CA ARG A 89 -7.68 13.92 -8.06
C ARG A 89 -7.38 15.38 -8.43
N SER A 90 -7.58 16.31 -7.51
CA SER A 90 -7.26 17.73 -7.73
C SER A 90 -5.75 17.96 -7.90
N LEU A 91 -4.94 17.35 -7.07
CA LEU A 91 -3.48 17.49 -7.06
C LEU A 91 -2.84 16.88 -8.31
N VAL A 92 -3.25 15.68 -8.68
CA VAL A 92 -2.72 14.94 -9.84
C VAL A 92 -2.98 15.69 -11.15
N ARG A 93 -4.11 16.38 -11.28
CA ARG A 93 -4.41 17.20 -12.49
C ARG A 93 -3.53 18.41 -12.63
N VAL A 94 -3.03 18.97 -11.53
CA VAL A 94 -2.17 20.17 -11.54
C VAL A 94 -0.71 19.82 -11.87
N THR A 95 -0.17 18.78 -11.25
CA THR A 95 1.22 18.35 -11.42
C THR A 95 1.32 16.82 -11.56
N PRO A 96 0.89 16.26 -12.71
CA PRO A 96 0.70 14.81 -12.86
C PRO A 96 1.99 14.02 -12.61
N LEU A 97 3.12 14.38 -13.22
CA LEU A 97 4.37 13.64 -13.07
C LEU A 97 4.88 13.60 -11.63
N TYR A 98 4.73 14.70 -10.89
CA TYR A 98 5.12 14.78 -9.49
C TYR A 98 4.31 13.79 -8.62
N TYR A 99 2.98 13.77 -8.80
CA TYR A 99 2.12 12.91 -8.01
C TYR A 99 2.10 11.45 -8.48
N LEU A 100 2.38 11.18 -9.78
CA LEU A 100 2.65 9.82 -10.25
C LEU A 100 3.88 9.22 -9.56
N LEU A 101 4.95 10.00 -9.37
CA LEU A 101 6.11 9.52 -8.63
C LEU A 101 5.76 9.24 -7.16
N ILE A 102 5.08 10.17 -6.49
CA ILE A 102 4.81 10.06 -5.05
C ILE A 102 3.79 8.96 -4.79
N PHE A 103 2.57 9.10 -5.33
CA PHE A 103 1.45 8.19 -5.01
C PHE A 103 1.44 6.93 -5.88
N GLY A 104 2.06 6.99 -7.06
CA GLY A 104 2.21 5.81 -7.92
C GLY A 104 3.37 4.90 -7.54
N VAL A 105 4.46 5.45 -6.97
CA VAL A 105 5.67 4.67 -6.71
C VAL A 105 6.10 4.73 -5.24
N LEU A 106 6.37 5.91 -4.69
CA LEU A 106 6.99 6.02 -3.36
C LEU A 106 6.04 5.59 -2.24
N SER A 107 4.77 6.01 -2.26
CA SER A 107 3.77 5.61 -1.25
C SER A 107 3.54 4.11 -1.23
N PRO A 108 3.31 3.41 -2.37
CA PRO A 108 3.24 1.95 -2.39
C PRO A 108 4.43 1.25 -1.73
N ILE A 109 5.66 1.72 -1.97
CA ILE A 109 6.83 1.13 -1.34
C ILE A 109 6.79 1.32 0.18
N CYS A 110 6.48 2.55 0.66
CA CYS A 110 6.34 2.84 2.09
C CYS A 110 5.26 1.98 2.75
N GLU A 111 4.12 1.84 2.08
CA GLU A 111 2.97 1.11 2.59
C GLU A 111 3.28 -0.40 2.69
N GLU A 112 3.88 -1.00 1.65
CA GLU A 112 4.24 -2.42 1.71
C GLU A 112 5.36 -2.69 2.74
N LEU A 113 6.34 -1.80 2.88
CA LEU A 113 7.31 -1.86 3.97
C LEU A 113 6.62 -1.81 5.34
N THR A 114 5.62 -0.98 5.50
CA THR A 114 4.90 -0.81 6.77
C THR A 114 3.98 -1.99 7.05
N PHE A 115 3.06 -2.30 6.12
CA PHE A 115 1.99 -3.26 6.36
C PHE A 115 2.41 -4.71 6.10
N ARG A 116 3.40 -4.97 5.24
CA ARG A 116 3.84 -6.35 4.93
C ARG A 116 5.12 -6.69 5.68
N TYR A 117 6.21 -6.01 5.39
CA TYR A 117 7.47 -6.31 6.06
C TYR A 117 7.42 -5.99 7.57
N GLY A 118 6.80 -4.89 7.98
CA GLY A 118 6.66 -4.50 9.37
C GLY A 118 6.04 -5.59 10.23
N PHE A 119 5.01 -6.28 9.72
CA PHE A 119 4.26 -7.31 10.45
C PHE A 119 4.65 -8.75 10.09
N ASN A 120 5.74 -8.99 9.35
CA ASN A 120 6.15 -10.33 8.93
C ASN A 120 6.45 -11.31 10.09
N GLY A 121 6.65 -10.79 11.31
CA GLY A 121 6.82 -11.57 12.53
C GLY A 121 5.56 -12.32 13.02
N ILE A 122 4.38 -12.04 12.46
CA ILE A 122 3.16 -12.79 12.76
C ILE A 122 3.28 -14.18 12.11
N LYS A 123 3.43 -15.22 12.93
CA LYS A 123 3.67 -16.60 12.47
C LYS A 123 2.47 -17.20 11.75
N ASN A 124 1.25 -16.97 12.29
CA ASN A 124 0.04 -17.52 11.68
C ASN A 124 -0.29 -16.71 10.43
N LYS A 125 -0.22 -17.36 9.26
CA LYS A 125 -0.42 -16.72 7.97
C LYS A 125 -1.83 -16.12 7.78
N TYR A 126 -2.85 -16.74 8.33
CA TYR A 126 -4.23 -16.25 8.21
C TYR A 126 -4.44 -15.01 9.08
N ILE A 127 -3.95 -15.05 10.33
CA ILE A 127 -3.97 -13.87 11.20
C ILE A 127 -3.19 -12.72 10.55
N TYR A 128 -2.02 -13.00 10.00
CA TYR A 128 -1.23 -12.00 9.30
C TYR A 128 -2.00 -11.36 8.13
N ILE A 129 -2.55 -12.19 7.23
CA ILE A 129 -3.26 -11.72 6.04
C ILE A 129 -4.46 -10.84 6.45
N ILE A 130 -5.32 -11.34 7.32
CA ILE A 130 -6.53 -10.63 7.74
C ILE A 130 -6.18 -9.34 8.49
N PHE A 131 -5.30 -9.43 9.50
CA PHE A 131 -4.92 -8.28 10.33
C PHE A 131 -4.29 -7.15 9.52
N THR A 132 -3.31 -7.46 8.67
CA THR A 132 -2.63 -6.43 7.87
C THR A 132 -3.53 -5.84 6.80
N SER A 133 -4.52 -6.59 6.31
CA SER A 133 -5.51 -6.09 5.34
C SER A 133 -6.53 -5.18 6.00
N ILE A 134 -6.99 -5.49 7.21
CA ILE A 134 -7.85 -4.59 8.00
C ILE A 134 -7.11 -3.30 8.31
N LEU A 135 -5.87 -3.40 8.79
CA LEU A 135 -5.05 -2.23 9.11
C LEU A 135 -4.84 -1.34 7.87
N TYR A 136 -4.54 -1.95 6.73
CA TYR A 136 -4.41 -1.26 5.45
C TYR A 136 -5.70 -0.53 5.07
N ALA A 137 -6.85 -1.19 5.15
CA ALA A 137 -8.14 -0.60 4.81
C ALA A 137 -8.49 0.59 5.72
N VAL A 138 -8.33 0.42 7.04
CA VAL A 138 -8.63 1.47 8.02
C VAL A 138 -7.77 2.71 7.82
N MET A 139 -6.48 2.53 7.47
CA MET A 139 -5.55 3.64 7.23
C MET A 139 -5.87 4.44 5.95
N HIS A 140 -6.74 3.94 5.08
CA HIS A 140 -7.17 4.62 3.86
C HIS A 140 -8.47 5.41 4.02
N LEU A 141 -9.13 5.33 5.17
CA LEU A 141 -10.35 6.06 5.46
C LEU A 141 -10.03 7.36 6.20
N SER A 142 -10.58 8.48 5.74
CA SER A 142 -10.48 9.77 6.42
C SER A 142 -11.56 9.93 7.50
N SER A 143 -12.71 9.28 7.30
CA SER A 143 -13.86 9.36 8.21
C SER A 143 -14.70 8.09 8.20
N PHE A 144 -15.56 7.92 9.20
CA PHE A 144 -16.46 6.76 9.29
C PHE A 144 -17.53 6.75 8.17
N SER A 145 -17.87 7.90 7.63
CA SER A 145 -18.80 8.00 6.48
C SER A 145 -18.29 7.30 5.22
N GLU A 146 -16.98 7.05 5.13
CA GLU A 146 -16.33 6.37 4.02
C GLU A 146 -16.26 4.84 4.18
N ILE A 147 -16.95 4.27 5.15
CA ILE A 147 -16.82 2.85 5.54
C ILE A 147 -17.05 1.87 4.37
N LEU A 148 -17.88 2.21 3.39
CA LEU A 148 -18.09 1.37 2.20
C LEU A 148 -16.80 1.21 1.38
N TYR A 149 -15.94 2.22 1.37
CA TYR A 149 -14.64 2.16 0.69
C TYR A 149 -13.61 1.30 1.43
N ALA A 150 -13.86 0.94 2.70
CA ALA A 150 -13.02 -0.04 3.39
C ALA A 150 -13.01 -1.39 2.66
N ILE A 151 -14.11 -1.76 1.99
CA ILE A 151 -14.22 -3.07 1.32
C ILE A 151 -13.18 -3.21 0.19
N PRO A 152 -13.12 -2.32 -0.82
CA PRO A 152 -12.11 -2.40 -1.86
C PRO A 152 -10.68 -2.27 -1.34
N TYR A 153 -10.42 -1.41 -0.35
CA TYR A 153 -9.09 -1.33 0.27
C TYR A 153 -8.73 -2.63 1.02
N PHE A 154 -9.68 -3.24 1.71
CA PHE A 154 -9.47 -4.53 2.36
C PHE A 154 -9.14 -5.64 1.33
N ILE A 155 -9.84 -5.69 0.20
CA ILE A 155 -9.58 -6.64 -0.89
C ILE A 155 -8.16 -6.46 -1.44
N LEU A 156 -7.73 -5.22 -1.73
CA LEU A 156 -6.35 -4.94 -2.12
C LEU A 156 -5.35 -5.38 -1.05
N GLY A 157 -5.66 -5.07 0.21
CA GLY A 157 -4.89 -5.52 1.35
C GLY A 157 -4.71 -7.04 1.39
N LEU A 158 -5.78 -7.81 1.13
CA LEU A 158 -5.75 -9.27 1.06
C LEU A 158 -4.83 -9.77 -0.08
N ILE A 159 -4.93 -9.17 -1.26
CA ILE A 159 -4.11 -9.53 -2.42
C ILE A 159 -2.63 -9.34 -2.08
N PHE A 160 -2.23 -8.17 -1.61
CA PHE A 160 -0.85 -7.85 -1.29
C PHE A 160 -0.30 -8.73 -0.16
N ALA A 161 -1.07 -8.91 0.93
CA ALA A 161 -0.67 -9.74 2.05
C ALA A 161 -0.53 -11.22 1.68
N TYR A 162 -1.45 -11.73 0.84
CA TYR A 162 -1.38 -13.10 0.32
C TYR A 162 -0.14 -13.31 -0.54
N VAL A 163 0.12 -12.39 -1.47
CA VAL A 163 1.29 -12.47 -2.36
C VAL A 163 2.57 -12.42 -1.55
N TYR A 164 2.68 -11.51 -0.57
CA TYR A 164 3.84 -11.46 0.32
C TYR A 164 4.06 -12.78 1.04
N LYS A 165 3.02 -13.36 1.66
CA LYS A 165 3.12 -14.65 2.38
C LYS A 165 3.37 -15.87 1.48
N LYS A 166 3.15 -15.76 0.19
CA LYS A 166 3.45 -16.82 -0.79
C LYS A 166 4.86 -16.72 -1.34
N THR A 167 5.44 -15.53 -1.36
CA THR A 167 6.73 -15.27 -2.00
C THR A 167 7.84 -14.98 -1.01
N ASP A 168 7.49 -14.61 0.23
CA ASP A 168 8.40 -14.10 1.26
C ASP A 168 9.31 -12.97 0.74
N SER A 169 8.80 -12.17 -0.22
CA SER A 169 9.52 -11.05 -0.81
C SER A 169 8.62 -9.86 -1.10
N LEU A 170 9.06 -8.67 -0.69
CA LEU A 170 8.39 -7.39 -0.91
C LEU A 170 8.27 -7.01 -2.40
N ILE A 171 9.16 -7.50 -3.25
CA ILE A 171 9.23 -7.09 -4.67
C ILE A 171 7.86 -7.30 -5.35
N TYR A 172 7.18 -8.42 -5.08
CA TYR A 172 5.93 -8.75 -5.76
C TYR A 172 4.75 -7.90 -5.32
N PRO A 173 4.41 -7.79 -4.01
CA PRO A 173 3.31 -6.91 -3.60
C PRO A 173 3.61 -5.45 -3.93
N VAL A 174 4.84 -4.97 -3.79
CA VAL A 174 5.26 -3.62 -4.22
C VAL A 174 5.01 -3.43 -5.71
N SER A 175 5.44 -4.37 -6.56
CA SER A 175 5.23 -4.27 -8.01
C SER A 175 3.75 -4.23 -8.39
N ILE A 176 2.92 -5.09 -7.77
CA ILE A 176 1.48 -5.12 -7.99
C ILE A 176 0.85 -3.79 -7.54
N HIS A 177 1.23 -3.29 -6.37
CA HIS A 177 0.70 -2.06 -5.80
C HIS A 177 1.08 -0.84 -6.64
N ILE A 178 2.34 -0.73 -7.09
CA ILE A 178 2.79 0.33 -8.01
C ILE A 178 1.96 0.32 -9.29
N VAL A 179 1.80 -0.84 -9.94
CA VAL A 179 1.01 -0.96 -11.17
C VAL A 179 -0.44 -0.57 -10.92
N ASN A 180 -1.05 -1.05 -9.83
CA ASN A 180 -2.42 -0.67 -9.45
C ASN A 180 -2.56 0.85 -9.31
N ASN A 181 -1.67 1.50 -8.57
CA ASN A 181 -1.75 2.94 -8.33
C ASN A 181 -1.47 3.76 -9.59
N LEU A 182 -0.48 3.36 -10.40
CA LEU A 182 -0.21 4.03 -11.67
C LEU A 182 -1.40 3.95 -12.62
N VAL A 183 -2.04 2.78 -12.74
CA VAL A 183 -3.25 2.61 -13.55
C VAL A 183 -4.39 3.50 -13.03
N SER A 184 -4.65 3.49 -11.71
CA SER A 184 -5.66 4.36 -11.10
C SER A 184 -5.39 5.85 -11.37
N LEU A 185 -4.15 6.29 -11.23
CA LEU A 185 -3.76 7.69 -11.45
C LEU A 185 -3.87 8.08 -12.92
N LEU A 186 -3.55 7.18 -13.85
CA LEU A 186 -3.74 7.43 -15.28
C LEU A 186 -5.22 7.64 -15.62
N PHE A 187 -6.14 6.87 -15.04
CA PHE A 187 -7.59 7.12 -15.20
C PHE A 187 -8.08 8.44 -14.62
N ILE A 188 -7.32 9.08 -13.74
CA ILE A 188 -7.63 10.42 -13.23
C ILE A 188 -7.14 11.50 -14.19
N ILE A 189 -6.01 11.26 -14.86
CA ILE A 189 -5.35 12.23 -15.76
C ILE A 189 -6.06 12.31 -17.12
N PHE A 190 -6.49 11.15 -17.66
CA PHE A 190 -7.11 11.01 -18.98
C PHE A 190 -8.60 10.70 -18.89
#